data_0408e50c068eaec954697ed98ea6427a
#
_entry.id   0408e50c068eaec954697ed98ea6427a
#
_cell.length_a   1.000
_cell.length_b   1.000
_cell.length_c   1.000
_cell.angle_alpha   90.00
_cell.angle_beta   90.00
_cell.angle_gamma   90.00
#
_symmetry.space_group_name_H-M   'P 1'
#
loop_
_entity.id
_entity.type
_entity.pdbx_description
1 polymer ?
#
loop_
_entity_poly.entity_id
_entity_poly.type
_entity_poly.pdbx_seq_one_letter_code
_entity_poly.pdbx_strand_id
1 'polypeptide(L)'
;MEAIADRVKRLNAAVNAHDLNPIGDMYADDAELTWPGMPTFKGRQAVVAFYAQMFGAFPDVQVTLKRIVEQGDAVAVEYESAGTNGGPLPLPTGELLPATNKHFDVWGASVGIVDRDGRIKTQREYFDQAEILAQLGLMPQPAVS
;
A
#
# COMPACT_ATOMS: atom_id res chain seq x y z
N MET A 1 -24.52 7.22 -5.50
CA MET A 1 -23.14 6.67 -5.49
C MET A 1 -22.54 6.92 -4.12
N GLU A 2 -21.79 5.96 -3.63
CA GLU A 2 -21.06 6.08 -2.37
C GLU A 2 -19.99 7.17 -2.46
N ALA A 3 -19.82 7.95 -1.40
CA ALA A 3 -18.77 8.97 -1.35
C ALA A 3 -17.37 8.33 -1.44
N ILE A 4 -16.42 9.05 -2.05
CA ILE A 4 -15.06 8.55 -2.22
C ILE A 4 -14.43 8.25 -0.86
N ALA A 5 -14.65 9.11 0.15
CA ALA A 5 -14.13 8.89 1.50
C ALA A 5 -14.63 7.57 2.10
N ASP A 6 -15.90 7.23 1.89
CA ASP A 6 -16.46 5.98 2.40
C ASP A 6 -15.87 4.77 1.67
N ARG A 7 -15.61 4.89 0.37
CA ARG A 7 -14.91 3.86 -0.39
C ARG A 7 -13.50 3.64 0.11
N VAL A 8 -12.78 4.72 0.42
CA VAL A 8 -11.43 4.65 0.99
C VAL A 8 -11.45 3.90 2.32
N LYS A 9 -12.42 4.19 3.17
CA LYS A 9 -12.58 3.50 4.46
C LYS A 9 -12.86 2.02 4.28
N ARG A 10 -13.70 1.66 3.29
CA ARG A 10 -13.99 0.25 2.98
C ARG A 10 -12.75 -0.47 2.46
N LEU A 11 -11.99 0.18 1.57
CA LEU A 11 -10.74 -0.39 1.08
C LEU A 11 -9.77 -0.62 2.24
N ASN A 12 -9.61 0.37 3.11
CA ASN A 12 -8.73 0.25 4.26
C ASN A 12 -9.15 -0.91 5.20
N ALA A 13 -10.45 -1.07 5.43
CA ALA A 13 -10.96 -2.19 6.22
C ALA A 13 -10.62 -3.54 5.58
N ALA A 14 -10.75 -3.65 4.25
CA ALA A 14 -10.41 -4.86 3.51
C ALA A 14 -8.90 -5.14 3.55
N VAL A 15 -8.08 -4.09 3.44
CA VAL A 15 -6.61 -4.21 3.57
C VAL A 15 -6.25 -4.73 4.96
N ASN A 16 -6.84 -4.16 6.03
CA ASN A 16 -6.56 -4.59 7.39
C ASN A 16 -7.08 -5.99 7.69
N ALA A 17 -8.12 -6.44 6.98
CA ALA A 17 -8.62 -7.80 7.07
C ALA A 17 -7.82 -8.78 6.19
N HIS A 18 -6.91 -8.28 5.35
CA HIS A 18 -6.16 -9.06 4.36
C HIS A 18 -7.09 -9.83 3.41
N ASP A 19 -8.20 -9.22 3.02
CA ASP A 19 -9.21 -9.85 2.18
C ASP A 19 -9.07 -9.36 0.74
N LEU A 20 -8.49 -10.21 -0.11
CA LEU A 20 -8.14 -9.85 -1.48
C LEU A 20 -9.35 -9.59 -2.38
N ASN A 21 -10.46 -10.29 -2.17
CA ASN A 21 -11.64 -10.14 -3.03
C ASN A 21 -12.24 -8.74 -2.97
N PRO A 22 -12.62 -8.20 -1.80
CA PRO A 22 -13.11 -6.82 -1.75
C PRO A 22 -12.06 -5.79 -2.14
N ILE A 23 -10.76 -6.05 -1.89
CA ILE A 23 -9.69 -5.17 -2.38
C ILE A 23 -9.78 -5.08 -3.90
N GLY A 24 -9.81 -6.22 -4.60
CA GLY A 24 -9.89 -6.24 -6.07
C GLY A 24 -11.09 -5.50 -6.62
N ASP A 25 -12.24 -5.62 -5.97
CA ASP A 25 -13.48 -4.98 -6.40
C ASP A 25 -13.41 -3.44 -6.34
N MET A 26 -12.48 -2.89 -5.58
CA MET A 26 -12.31 -1.44 -5.45
C MET A 26 -11.52 -0.82 -6.60
N TYR A 27 -10.88 -1.63 -7.44
CA TYR A 27 -10.01 -1.18 -8.52
C TYR A 27 -10.67 -1.39 -9.88
N ALA A 28 -10.46 -0.44 -10.81
CA ALA A 28 -10.85 -0.62 -12.20
C ALA A 28 -10.06 -1.76 -12.85
N ASP A 29 -10.59 -2.34 -13.92
CA ASP A 29 -9.92 -3.44 -14.63
C ASP A 29 -8.53 -3.05 -15.12
N ASP A 30 -8.36 -1.79 -15.53
CA ASP A 30 -7.12 -1.23 -16.06
C ASP A 30 -6.40 -0.34 -15.04
N ALA A 31 -6.65 -0.54 -13.75
CA ALA A 31 -6.04 0.27 -12.69
C ALA A 31 -4.52 0.22 -12.73
N GLU A 32 -3.90 1.32 -12.33
CA GLU A 32 -2.46 1.43 -12.21
C GLU A 32 -2.09 1.83 -10.77
N LEU A 33 -1.22 1.05 -10.16
CA LEU A 33 -0.69 1.31 -8.81
C LEU A 33 0.80 1.56 -8.92
N THR A 34 1.26 2.72 -8.44
CA THR A 34 2.67 3.09 -8.41
C THR A 34 3.14 3.13 -6.96
N TRP A 35 4.21 2.41 -6.69
CA TRP A 35 4.81 2.27 -5.37
C TRP A 35 6.27 2.72 -5.44
N PRO A 36 6.82 3.41 -4.41
CA PRO A 36 8.20 3.90 -4.46
C PRO A 36 9.20 2.78 -4.71
N GLY A 37 10.09 2.99 -5.67
CA GLY A 37 11.16 2.04 -5.99
C GLY A 37 10.72 0.80 -6.73
N MET A 38 9.44 0.71 -7.13
CA MET A 38 8.90 -0.45 -7.83
C MET A 38 8.39 -0.05 -9.22
N PRO A 39 8.35 -0.97 -10.20
CA PRO A 39 7.63 -0.74 -11.44
C PRO A 39 6.14 -0.52 -11.16
N THR A 40 5.47 0.23 -12.04
CA THR A 40 4.03 0.42 -11.93
C THR A 40 3.31 -0.91 -12.17
N PHE A 41 2.41 -1.28 -11.25
CA PHE A 41 1.55 -2.45 -11.39
C PHE A 41 0.35 -2.08 -12.23
N LYS A 42 0.19 -2.75 -13.38
CA LYS A 42 -0.87 -2.43 -14.35
C LYS A 42 -1.90 -3.54 -14.39
N GLY A 43 -3.17 -3.15 -14.24
CA GLY A 43 -4.32 -4.04 -14.23
C GLY A 43 -4.68 -4.54 -12.85
N ARG A 44 -5.98 -4.82 -12.66
CA ARG A 44 -6.50 -5.28 -11.37
C ARG A 44 -5.76 -6.50 -10.84
N GLN A 45 -5.48 -7.48 -11.71
CA GLN A 45 -4.81 -8.71 -11.28
C GLN A 45 -3.42 -8.44 -10.73
N ALA A 46 -2.66 -7.53 -11.36
CA ALA A 46 -1.32 -7.15 -10.88
C ALA A 46 -1.42 -6.42 -9.54
N VAL A 47 -2.42 -5.55 -9.37
CA VAL A 47 -2.65 -4.83 -8.11
C VAL A 47 -2.98 -5.83 -6.98
N VAL A 48 -3.89 -6.77 -7.22
CA VAL A 48 -4.25 -7.79 -6.23
C VAL A 48 -3.05 -8.67 -5.88
N ALA A 49 -2.26 -9.07 -6.88
CA ALA A 49 -1.05 -9.87 -6.67
C ALA A 49 -0.04 -9.12 -5.79
N PHE A 50 0.09 -7.80 -5.97
CA PHE A 50 0.95 -6.97 -5.13
C PHE A 50 0.47 -6.99 -3.66
N TYR A 51 -0.82 -6.81 -3.41
CA TYR A 51 -1.36 -6.90 -2.05
C TYR A 51 -1.11 -8.28 -1.43
N ALA A 52 -1.29 -9.34 -2.21
CA ALA A 52 -1.02 -10.70 -1.72
C ALA A 52 0.45 -10.86 -1.29
N GLN A 53 1.40 -10.31 -2.07
CA GLN A 53 2.81 -10.33 -1.71
C GLN A 53 3.10 -9.52 -0.45
N MET A 54 2.47 -8.36 -0.32
CA MET A 54 2.63 -7.51 0.86
C MET A 54 2.13 -8.23 2.11
N PHE A 55 0.98 -8.89 2.04
CA PHE A 55 0.44 -9.65 3.17
C PHE A 55 1.31 -10.86 3.50
N GLY A 56 1.94 -11.48 2.49
CA GLY A 56 2.90 -12.56 2.73
C GLY A 56 4.16 -12.09 3.43
N ALA A 57 4.67 -10.91 3.05
CA ALA A 57 5.86 -10.34 3.67
C ALA A 57 5.59 -9.75 5.05
N PHE A 58 4.37 -9.24 5.28
CA PHE A 58 3.95 -8.58 6.52
C PHE A 58 2.58 -9.12 6.96
N PRO A 59 2.54 -10.33 7.54
CA PRO A 59 1.25 -10.97 7.88
C PRO A 59 0.39 -10.20 8.88
N ASP A 60 0.98 -9.27 9.64
CA ASP A 60 0.29 -8.47 10.64
C ASP A 60 0.12 -7.00 10.23
N VAL A 61 0.37 -6.66 8.96
CA VAL A 61 0.31 -5.25 8.54
C VAL A 61 -1.06 -4.65 8.81
N GLN A 62 -1.05 -3.44 9.39
CA GLN A 62 -2.24 -2.64 9.66
C GLN A 62 -2.00 -1.22 9.17
N VAL A 63 -3.04 -0.63 8.61
CA VAL A 63 -3.03 0.74 8.11
C VAL A 63 -4.09 1.54 8.87
N THR A 64 -3.65 2.65 9.45
CA THR A 64 -4.53 3.57 10.17
C THR A 64 -4.70 4.85 9.35
N LEU A 65 -5.92 5.16 8.95
CA LEU A 65 -6.21 6.39 8.21
C LEU A 65 -6.13 7.58 9.16
N LYS A 66 -5.43 8.63 8.73
CA LYS A 66 -5.26 9.87 9.50
C LYS A 66 -6.07 11.01 8.93
N ARG A 67 -6.10 11.15 7.61
CA ARG A 67 -6.81 12.24 6.93
C ARG A 67 -7.18 11.81 5.53
N ILE A 68 -8.39 12.17 5.11
CA ILE A 68 -8.86 11.97 3.73
C ILE A 68 -9.26 13.33 3.19
N VAL A 69 -8.71 13.69 2.03
CA VAL A 69 -9.04 14.93 1.34
C VAL A 69 -9.47 14.55 -0.07
N GLU A 70 -10.66 15.00 -0.48
CA GLU A 70 -11.16 14.70 -1.82
C GLU A 70 -11.52 15.99 -2.56
N GLN A 71 -11.28 15.97 -3.87
CA GLN A 71 -11.62 17.06 -4.78
C GLN A 71 -11.95 16.48 -6.15
N GLY A 72 -13.21 16.60 -6.58
CA GLY A 72 -13.65 16.00 -7.84
C GLY A 72 -13.49 14.48 -7.81
N ASP A 73 -12.74 13.96 -8.76
CA ASP A 73 -12.42 12.53 -8.86
C ASP A 73 -11.11 12.14 -8.15
N ALA A 74 -10.42 13.09 -7.53
CA ALA A 74 -9.15 12.88 -6.86
C ALA A 74 -9.32 12.76 -5.35
N VAL A 75 -8.52 11.89 -4.74
CA VAL A 75 -8.49 11.71 -3.30
C VAL A 75 -7.06 11.57 -2.82
N ALA A 76 -6.73 12.27 -1.74
CA ALA A 76 -5.47 12.12 -1.04
C ALA A 76 -5.73 11.57 0.37
N VAL A 77 -4.91 10.63 0.79
CA VAL A 77 -5.09 9.94 2.07
C VAL A 77 -3.76 9.94 2.82
N GLU A 78 -3.75 10.49 4.02
CA GLU A 78 -2.63 10.30 4.94
C GLU A 78 -2.91 9.10 5.82
N TYR A 79 -1.88 8.28 6.04
CA TYR A 79 -2.01 7.07 6.84
C TYR A 79 -0.73 6.77 7.61
N GLU A 80 -0.87 5.91 8.60
CA GLU A 80 0.24 5.26 9.30
C GLU A 80 0.14 3.77 9.02
N SER A 81 1.26 3.15 8.65
CA SER A 81 1.32 1.73 8.33
C SER A 81 2.39 1.08 9.21
N ALA A 82 2.05 -0.05 9.79
CA ALA A 82 2.95 -0.79 10.69
C ALA A 82 2.80 -2.27 10.46
N GLY A 83 3.89 -3.01 10.62
CA GLY A 83 3.87 -4.46 10.48
C GLY A 83 5.22 -5.07 10.78
N THR A 84 5.23 -6.38 10.92
CA THR A 84 6.43 -7.18 11.18
C THR A 84 6.76 -8.00 9.93
N ASN A 85 8.01 -7.93 9.49
CA ASN A 85 8.48 -8.68 8.33
C ASN A 85 8.65 -10.17 8.67
N GLY A 86 7.53 -10.89 8.70
CA GLY A 86 7.46 -12.30 9.05
C GLY A 86 7.52 -13.27 7.87
N GLY A 87 7.60 -12.77 6.64
CA GLY A 87 7.72 -13.58 5.43
C GLY A 87 8.72 -13.02 4.45
N PRO A 88 9.02 -13.75 3.35
CA PRO A 88 9.98 -13.29 2.36
C PRO A 88 9.60 -11.94 1.77
N LEU A 89 10.58 -11.04 1.61
CA LEU A 89 10.37 -9.70 1.06
C LEU A 89 10.80 -9.67 -0.40
N PRO A 90 9.85 -9.46 -1.35
CA PRO A 90 10.21 -9.34 -2.76
C PRO A 90 10.92 -8.01 -3.05
N LEU A 91 11.99 -8.08 -3.82
CA LEU A 91 12.71 -6.93 -4.34
C LEU A 91 12.27 -6.62 -5.77
N PRO A 92 12.49 -5.38 -6.26
CA PRO A 92 12.15 -5.03 -7.66
C PRO A 92 12.82 -5.93 -8.70
N THR A 93 13.95 -6.54 -8.36
CA THR A 93 14.70 -7.46 -9.22
C THR A 93 14.05 -8.84 -9.33
N GLY A 94 13.01 -9.13 -8.55
CA GLY A 94 12.42 -10.45 -8.41
C GLY A 94 13.09 -11.34 -7.36
N GLU A 95 14.18 -10.88 -6.78
CA GLU A 95 14.88 -11.58 -5.70
C GLU A 95 14.04 -11.52 -4.42
N LEU A 96 14.05 -12.60 -3.64
CA LEU A 96 13.36 -12.67 -2.35
C LEU A 96 14.40 -12.60 -1.23
N LEU A 97 14.21 -11.62 -0.33
CA LEU A 97 15.01 -11.56 0.90
C LEU A 97 14.32 -12.38 1.99
N PRO A 98 15.09 -13.11 2.80
CA PRO A 98 14.52 -13.81 3.95
C PRO A 98 13.83 -12.84 4.91
N ALA A 99 12.84 -13.34 5.66
CA ALA A 99 12.17 -12.55 6.68
C ALA A 99 13.18 -12.06 7.73
N THR A 100 13.10 -10.78 8.07
CA THR A 100 13.96 -10.17 9.08
C THR A 100 13.41 -10.32 10.49
N ASN A 101 12.10 -10.57 10.62
CA ASN A 101 11.34 -10.61 11.87
C ASN A 101 11.40 -9.27 12.63
N LYS A 102 11.72 -8.18 11.93
CA LYS A 102 11.75 -6.83 12.47
C LYS A 102 10.48 -6.07 12.11
N HIS A 103 10.16 -5.10 12.94
CA HIS A 103 8.95 -4.28 12.83
C HIS A 103 9.25 -2.96 12.16
N PHE A 104 8.33 -2.51 11.30
CA PHE A 104 8.34 -1.15 10.77
C PHE A 104 7.09 -0.40 11.21
N ASP A 105 7.22 0.91 11.31
CA ASP A 105 6.12 1.83 11.56
C ASP A 105 6.46 3.13 10.85
N VAL A 106 5.68 3.46 9.81
CA VAL A 106 5.90 4.65 8.99
C VAL A 106 4.57 5.30 8.67
N TRP A 107 4.62 6.58 8.36
CA TRP A 107 3.48 7.28 7.82
C TRP A 107 3.75 7.63 6.36
N GLY A 108 2.65 7.75 5.61
CA GLY A 108 2.73 8.02 4.20
C GLY A 108 1.46 8.66 3.70
N ALA A 109 1.39 8.83 2.40
CA ALA A 109 0.21 9.36 1.74
C ALA A 109 -0.01 8.63 0.42
N SER A 110 -1.27 8.48 0.02
CA SER A 110 -1.63 8.01 -1.30
C SER A 110 -2.45 9.06 -2.00
N VAL A 111 -2.30 9.14 -3.33
CA VAL A 111 -3.12 9.97 -4.19
C VAL A 111 -3.77 9.06 -5.23
N GLY A 112 -5.10 9.09 -5.26
CA GLY A 112 -5.89 8.26 -6.15
C GLY A 112 -6.80 9.08 -7.04
N ILE A 113 -7.09 8.53 -8.22
CA ILE A 113 -8.13 9.01 -9.13
C ILE A 113 -9.14 7.89 -9.29
N VAL A 114 -10.42 8.21 -9.13
CA VAL A 114 -11.50 7.24 -9.33
C VAL A 114 -12.20 7.46 -10.67
N ASP A 115 -12.77 6.40 -11.22
CA ASP A 115 -13.55 6.47 -12.44
C ASP A 115 -15.03 6.79 -12.13
N ARG A 116 -15.88 6.75 -13.18
CA ARG A 116 -17.31 7.05 -13.04
C ARG A 116 -18.06 6.09 -12.13
N ASP A 117 -17.57 4.85 -12.03
CA ASP A 117 -18.16 3.84 -11.16
C ASP A 117 -17.63 3.92 -9.74
N GLY A 118 -16.71 4.85 -9.48
CA GLY A 118 -16.07 5.02 -8.19
C GLY A 118 -14.95 4.03 -7.91
N ARG A 119 -14.51 3.27 -8.93
CA ARG A 119 -13.36 2.39 -8.79
C ARG A 119 -12.07 3.17 -8.98
N ILE A 120 -11.02 2.73 -8.31
CA ILE A 120 -9.71 3.37 -8.39
C ILE A 120 -9.11 3.09 -9.76
N LYS A 121 -8.80 4.16 -10.48
CA LYS A 121 -8.17 4.10 -11.79
C LYS A 121 -6.66 4.23 -11.69
N THR A 122 -6.17 5.16 -10.88
CA THR A 122 -4.75 5.31 -10.59
C THR A 122 -4.56 5.55 -9.10
N GLN A 123 -3.46 5.02 -8.57
CA GLN A 123 -3.09 5.22 -7.17
C GLN A 123 -1.58 5.31 -7.08
N ARG A 124 -1.08 6.36 -6.45
CA ARG A 124 0.34 6.54 -6.15
C ARG A 124 0.55 6.60 -4.65
N GLU A 125 1.57 5.87 -4.20
CA GLU A 125 1.98 5.87 -2.80
C GLU A 125 3.21 6.74 -2.62
N TYR A 126 3.24 7.48 -1.52
CA TYR A 126 4.35 8.35 -1.14
C TYR A 126 4.73 8.07 0.30
N PHE A 127 5.85 7.41 0.48
CA PHE A 127 6.43 7.16 1.82
C PHE A 127 7.93 7.01 1.67
N ASP A 128 8.65 7.07 2.79
CA ASP A 128 10.09 6.91 2.79
C ASP A 128 10.46 5.44 2.86
N GLN A 129 10.78 4.85 1.72
CA GLN A 129 11.17 3.45 1.62
C GLN A 129 12.49 3.17 2.34
N ALA A 130 13.42 4.14 2.35
CA ALA A 130 14.68 3.98 3.06
C ALA A 130 14.45 3.85 4.56
N GLU A 131 13.47 4.57 5.11
CA GLU A 131 13.09 4.45 6.52
C GLU A 131 12.59 3.05 6.85
N ILE A 132 11.72 2.49 5.99
CA ILE A 132 11.25 1.11 6.18
C ILE A 132 12.42 0.13 6.15
N LEU A 133 13.28 0.23 5.14
CA LEU A 133 14.44 -0.66 5.00
C LEU A 133 15.39 -0.54 6.21
N ALA A 134 15.59 0.68 6.70
CA ALA A 134 16.43 0.89 7.89
C ALA A 134 15.81 0.25 9.13
N GLN A 135 14.50 0.40 9.34
CA GLN A 135 13.79 -0.23 10.46
C GLN A 135 13.84 -1.76 10.38
N LEU A 136 13.82 -2.32 9.17
CA LEU A 136 13.94 -3.76 8.96
C LEU A 136 15.38 -4.27 9.05
N GLY A 137 16.36 -3.38 9.25
CA GLY A 137 17.77 -3.76 9.33
C GLY A 137 18.41 -4.05 7.98
N LEU A 138 17.79 -3.60 6.88
CA LEU A 138 18.27 -3.83 5.52
C LEU A 138 19.07 -2.65 4.97
N MET A 139 19.15 -1.56 5.72
CA MET A 139 19.97 -0.38 5.42
C MET A 139 20.52 0.20 6.73
N PRO A 140 21.70 0.84 6.68
CA PRO A 140 22.20 1.55 7.85
C PRO A 140 21.24 2.66 8.26
N GLN A 141 21.02 2.82 9.58
CA GLN A 141 20.29 3.95 10.13
C GLN A 141 21.07 5.23 9.89
N PRO A 142 20.42 6.36 9.54
CA PRO A 142 21.10 7.65 9.48
C PRO A 142 21.75 7.97 10.81
N ALA A 143 22.96 8.53 10.78
CA ALA A 143 23.61 8.97 11.99
C ALA A 143 22.81 10.12 12.61
N VAL A 144 22.49 10.00 13.89
CA VAL A 144 21.83 11.07 14.64
C VAL A 144 22.93 11.87 15.33
N SER A 145 23.10 13.11 14.89
CA SER A 145 24.09 14.02 15.51
C SER A 145 23.45 14.84 16.61
#